data_6dec15f2dc8c5664625157cb5a771dc5
#
_entry.id   6dec15f2dc8c5664625157cb5a771dc5
#
_cell.length_a   1.000
_cell.length_b   1.000
_cell.length_c   1.000
_cell.angle_alpha   90.00
_cell.angle_beta   90.00
_cell.angle_gamma   90.00
#
_symmetry.space_group_name_H-M   'P 1'
#
loop_
_entity.id
_entity.type
_entity.pdbx_description
1 polymer ?
#
loop_
_entity_poly.entity_id
_entity_poly.type
_entity_poly.pdbx_seq_one_letter_code
_entity_poly.pdbx_strand_id
1 'polypeptide(L)'
;MDAQKNKAKRAERRRHRVRKAIYGTPQVPRLSVFRSSLHIYAQLIDDLNGVTIAAATSAGKASGLKHGSNKNAATEVGKKLAEKAKAKGITKAAFDRGPYRFHGRIEALAVAATQAGLVCTDLESLKAKHAAKGAPAEAAPEKAAKPKVDKAEAKARADAAKKEKAEKAEKK
;
A
#
# COMPACT_ATOMS: atom_id res chain seq x y z
N MET A 1 20.65 -7.78 16.96
CA MET A 1 20.15 -8.36 15.70
C MET A 1 19.69 -7.25 14.76
N ASP A 2 20.09 -7.37 13.50
CA ASP A 2 19.91 -6.34 12.46
C ASP A 2 18.43 -6.19 12.06
N ALA A 3 17.80 -5.09 12.39
CA ALA A 3 16.40 -4.80 12.07
C ALA A 3 16.13 -4.85 10.55
N GLN A 4 17.12 -4.48 9.74
CA GLN A 4 17.05 -4.52 8.28
C GLN A 4 17.01 -5.96 7.75
N LYS A 5 17.85 -6.86 8.27
CA LYS A 5 17.84 -8.30 7.91
C LYS A 5 16.49 -8.95 8.25
N ASN A 6 15.92 -8.62 9.40
CA ASN A 6 14.60 -9.11 9.79
C ASN A 6 13.47 -8.60 8.88
N LYS A 7 13.55 -7.34 8.43
CA LYS A 7 12.60 -6.76 7.47
C LYS A 7 12.67 -7.46 6.11
N ALA A 8 13.88 -7.74 5.60
CA ALA A 8 14.10 -8.46 4.36
C ALA A 8 13.54 -9.89 4.43
N LYS A 9 13.88 -10.66 5.47
CA LYS A 9 13.37 -12.03 5.70
C LYS A 9 11.83 -12.06 5.78
N ARG A 10 11.19 -11.07 6.43
CA ARG A 10 9.73 -10.96 6.48
C ARG A 10 9.13 -10.65 5.09
N ALA A 11 9.77 -9.82 4.28
CA ALA A 11 9.33 -9.54 2.92
C ALA A 11 9.43 -10.78 2.02
N GLU A 12 10.53 -11.52 2.12
CA GLU A 12 10.76 -12.77 1.41
C GLU A 12 9.71 -13.84 1.75
N ARG A 13 9.45 -14.09 3.04
CA ARG A 13 8.39 -15.01 3.49
C ARG A 13 7.01 -14.63 2.94
N ARG A 14 6.69 -13.31 2.87
CA ARG A 14 5.44 -12.86 2.26
C ARG A 14 5.40 -13.13 0.76
N ARG A 15 6.51 -12.92 0.05
CA ARG A 15 6.63 -13.21 -1.39
C ARG A 15 6.39 -14.68 -1.68
N HIS A 16 7.07 -15.57 -0.96
CA HIS A 16 6.88 -17.02 -1.10
C HIS A 16 5.43 -17.45 -0.84
N ARG A 17 4.81 -16.92 0.22
CA ARG A 17 3.41 -17.22 0.52
C ARG A 17 2.45 -16.81 -0.59
N VAL A 18 2.65 -15.64 -1.21
CA VAL A 18 1.81 -15.18 -2.31
C VAL A 18 2.03 -16.03 -3.56
N ARG A 19 3.28 -16.28 -3.92
CA ARG A 19 3.65 -17.04 -5.12
C ARG A 19 3.30 -18.52 -5.07
N LYS A 20 3.10 -19.10 -3.89
CA LYS A 20 2.70 -20.52 -3.76
C LYS A 20 1.40 -20.83 -4.52
N ALA A 21 0.50 -19.85 -4.65
CA ALA A 21 -0.80 -20.00 -5.33
C ALA A 21 -0.84 -19.35 -6.72
N ILE A 22 0.24 -18.74 -7.19
CA ILE A 22 0.26 -17.97 -8.44
C ILE A 22 1.37 -18.49 -9.35
N TYR A 23 0.96 -18.94 -10.53
CA TYR A 23 1.87 -19.43 -11.57
C TYR A 23 1.49 -18.81 -12.92
N GLY A 24 2.47 -18.37 -13.69
CA GLY A 24 2.28 -17.75 -14.99
C GLY A 24 2.38 -18.79 -16.12
N THR A 25 1.40 -18.80 -17.00
CA THR A 25 1.39 -19.60 -18.23
C THR A 25 1.44 -18.68 -19.44
N PRO A 26 1.74 -19.18 -20.65
CA PRO A 26 1.70 -18.36 -21.86
C PRO A 26 0.35 -17.67 -22.11
N GLN A 27 -0.75 -18.33 -21.75
CA GLN A 27 -2.11 -17.80 -21.93
C GLN A 27 -2.54 -16.86 -20.79
N VAL A 28 -2.07 -17.14 -19.55
CA VAL A 28 -2.35 -16.34 -18.35
C VAL A 28 -1.03 -16.05 -17.64
N PRO A 29 -0.21 -15.13 -18.16
CA PRO A 29 1.08 -14.81 -17.56
C PRO A 29 0.94 -14.17 -16.19
N ARG A 30 1.96 -14.34 -15.36
CA ARG A 30 2.03 -13.73 -14.04
C ARG A 30 2.42 -12.27 -14.15
N LEU A 31 1.54 -11.37 -13.69
CA LEU A 31 1.81 -9.94 -13.57
C LEU A 31 2.58 -9.68 -12.27
N SER A 32 3.88 -9.57 -12.36
CA SER A 32 4.76 -9.25 -11.22
C SER A 32 4.92 -7.74 -11.08
N VAL A 33 4.75 -7.22 -9.87
CA VAL A 33 4.90 -5.79 -9.55
C VAL A 33 6.05 -5.57 -8.58
N PHE A 34 6.96 -4.67 -8.95
CA PHE A 34 8.02 -4.18 -8.08
C PHE A 34 7.89 -2.68 -7.85
N ARG A 35 8.06 -2.26 -6.61
CA ARG A 35 7.96 -0.87 -6.18
C ARG A 35 9.23 -0.43 -5.45
N SER A 36 9.91 0.55 -6.02
CA SER A 36 10.99 1.27 -5.33
C SER A 36 10.48 2.54 -4.64
N SER A 37 11.36 3.32 -4.05
CA SER A 37 11.05 4.66 -3.54
C SER A 37 10.66 5.63 -4.66
N LEU A 38 11.33 5.57 -5.81
CA LEU A 38 11.21 6.54 -6.90
C LEU A 38 10.34 6.04 -8.07
N HIS A 39 10.30 4.72 -8.32
CA HIS A 39 9.67 4.14 -9.52
C HIS A 39 8.85 2.90 -9.24
N ILE A 40 7.99 2.57 -10.20
CA ILE A 40 7.16 1.35 -10.23
C ILE A 40 7.49 0.58 -11.51
N TYR A 41 7.58 -0.74 -11.39
CA TYR A 41 7.87 -1.68 -12.46
C TYR A 41 6.80 -2.76 -12.47
N ALA A 42 6.32 -3.10 -13.66
CA ALA A 42 5.37 -4.19 -13.86
C ALA A 42 5.83 -5.05 -15.03
N GLN A 43 5.78 -6.36 -14.86
CA GLN A 43 6.23 -7.35 -15.84
C GLN A 43 5.19 -8.47 -15.97
N LEU A 44 4.92 -8.89 -17.19
CA LEU A 44 4.18 -10.11 -17.51
C LEU A 44 5.19 -11.23 -17.78
N ILE A 45 5.19 -12.23 -16.93
CA ILE A 45 6.16 -13.32 -16.92
C ILE A 45 5.44 -14.64 -17.21
N ASP A 46 5.95 -15.37 -18.16
CA ASP A 46 5.64 -16.76 -18.39
C ASP A 46 6.64 -17.61 -17.59
N ASP A 47 6.14 -18.28 -16.55
CA ASP A 47 6.98 -19.10 -15.67
C ASP A 47 7.31 -20.48 -16.28
N LEU A 48 6.52 -20.95 -17.27
CA LEU A 48 6.80 -22.22 -18.00
C LEU A 48 8.04 -22.10 -18.87
N ASN A 49 8.09 -21.03 -19.68
CA ASN A 49 9.19 -20.80 -20.61
C ASN A 49 10.30 -19.90 -20.00
N GLY A 50 10.09 -19.36 -18.80
CA GLY A 50 11.05 -18.46 -18.15
C GLY A 50 11.21 -17.10 -18.85
N VAL A 51 10.22 -16.67 -19.64
CA VAL A 51 10.32 -15.48 -20.51
C VAL A 51 9.45 -14.33 -19.98
N THR A 52 9.99 -13.11 -20.04
CA THR A 52 9.21 -11.89 -19.81
C THR A 52 8.53 -11.46 -21.11
N ILE A 53 7.21 -11.60 -21.18
CA ILE A 53 6.43 -11.30 -22.37
C ILE A 53 6.32 -9.80 -22.62
N ALA A 54 5.98 -9.03 -21.59
CA ALA A 54 5.85 -7.57 -21.65
C ALA A 54 6.32 -6.92 -20.35
N ALA A 55 6.84 -5.70 -20.46
CA ALA A 55 7.26 -4.93 -19.31
C ALA A 55 6.87 -3.45 -19.47
N ALA A 56 6.51 -2.81 -18.34
CA ALA A 56 6.26 -1.38 -18.25
C ALA A 56 6.87 -0.81 -16.98
N THR A 57 7.36 0.42 -17.06
CA THR A 57 7.99 1.12 -15.94
C THR A 57 7.62 2.59 -15.93
N SER A 58 7.62 3.19 -14.75
CA SER A 58 7.55 4.66 -14.60
C SER A 58 8.91 5.34 -14.67
N ALA A 59 10.00 4.58 -14.78
CA ALA A 59 11.35 5.10 -14.94
C ALA A 59 11.63 5.51 -16.38
N GLY A 60 12.48 6.51 -16.55
CA GLY A 60 12.98 6.98 -17.85
C GLY A 60 12.16 8.11 -18.47
N LYS A 61 12.79 8.83 -19.39
CA LYS A 61 12.19 9.98 -20.12
C LYS A 61 10.97 9.57 -20.95
N ALA A 62 10.93 8.34 -21.45
CA ALA A 62 9.82 7.78 -22.23
C ALA A 62 8.51 7.59 -21.44
N SER A 63 8.56 7.68 -20.10
CA SER A 63 7.34 7.61 -19.29
C SER A 63 6.51 8.91 -19.35
N GLY A 64 7.12 10.06 -19.62
CA GLY A 64 6.45 11.37 -19.67
C GLY A 64 5.97 11.87 -18.30
N LEU A 65 6.37 11.22 -17.22
CA LEU A 65 5.86 11.48 -15.88
C LEU A 65 6.80 12.39 -15.09
N LYS A 66 6.28 13.47 -14.51
CA LYS A 66 7.05 14.35 -13.59
C LYS A 66 7.51 13.59 -12.33
N HIS A 67 6.69 12.65 -11.83
CA HIS A 67 7.00 11.83 -10.65
C HIS A 67 6.65 10.37 -10.90
N GLY A 68 7.64 9.48 -10.82
CA GLY A 68 7.48 8.04 -11.07
C GLY A 68 6.92 7.22 -9.90
N SER A 69 6.76 7.82 -8.71
CA SER A 69 6.43 7.06 -7.49
C SER A 69 5.01 7.27 -6.96
N ASN A 70 4.17 8.07 -7.60
CA ASN A 70 2.80 8.38 -7.16
C ASN A 70 1.75 7.38 -7.71
N LYS A 71 0.48 7.55 -7.30
CA LYS A 71 -0.64 6.72 -7.79
C LYS A 71 -0.87 6.92 -9.29
N ASN A 72 -0.72 8.15 -9.80
CA ASN A 72 -0.90 8.46 -11.22
C ASN A 72 0.15 7.71 -12.07
N ALA A 73 1.41 7.67 -11.63
CA ALA A 73 2.42 6.87 -12.30
C ALA A 73 2.08 5.37 -12.32
N ALA A 74 1.53 4.85 -11.23
CA ALA A 74 1.08 3.45 -11.18
C ALA A 74 -0.06 3.19 -12.17
N THR A 75 -1.01 4.11 -12.30
CA THR A 75 -2.11 4.04 -13.28
C THR A 75 -1.57 4.01 -14.71
N GLU A 76 -0.64 4.90 -15.04
CA GLU A 76 -0.04 4.95 -16.38
C GLU A 76 0.78 3.70 -16.71
N VAL A 77 1.53 3.16 -15.73
CA VAL A 77 2.25 1.89 -15.91
C VAL A 77 1.27 0.75 -16.17
N GLY A 78 0.14 0.71 -15.46
CA GLY A 78 -0.92 -0.28 -15.67
C GLY A 78 -1.51 -0.22 -17.08
N LYS A 79 -1.84 0.98 -17.58
CA LYS A 79 -2.36 1.19 -18.94
C LYS A 79 -1.34 0.74 -20.01
N LYS A 80 -0.09 1.23 -19.92
CA LYS A 80 1.00 0.88 -20.85
C LYS A 80 1.28 -0.63 -20.88
N LEU A 81 1.17 -1.31 -19.73
CA LEU A 81 1.34 -2.76 -19.67
C LEU A 81 0.20 -3.47 -20.38
N ALA A 82 -1.05 -3.04 -20.14
CA ALA A 82 -2.22 -3.62 -20.79
C ALA A 82 -2.21 -3.42 -22.31
N GLU A 83 -1.79 -2.29 -22.82
CA GLU A 83 -1.60 -2.03 -24.25
C GLU A 83 -0.59 -3.02 -24.87
N LYS A 84 0.56 -3.19 -24.22
CA LYS A 84 1.58 -4.15 -24.66
C LYS A 84 1.11 -5.60 -24.58
N ALA A 85 0.29 -5.92 -23.57
CA ALA A 85 -0.32 -7.25 -23.44
C ALA A 85 -1.32 -7.53 -24.57
N LYS A 86 -2.18 -6.57 -24.86
CA LYS A 86 -3.15 -6.65 -25.98
C LYS A 86 -2.45 -6.84 -27.33
N ALA A 87 -1.37 -6.09 -27.60
CA ALA A 87 -0.59 -6.25 -28.82
C ALA A 87 0.00 -7.66 -28.98
N LYS A 88 0.12 -8.43 -27.90
CA LYS A 88 0.55 -9.83 -27.87
C LYS A 88 -0.59 -10.83 -27.69
N GLY A 89 -1.85 -10.38 -27.79
CA GLY A 89 -3.04 -11.22 -27.68
C GLY A 89 -3.37 -11.70 -26.26
N ILE A 90 -2.75 -11.10 -25.23
CA ILE A 90 -2.96 -11.50 -23.83
C ILE A 90 -4.08 -10.64 -23.23
N THR A 91 -5.16 -11.32 -22.80
CA THR A 91 -6.34 -10.68 -22.18
C THR A 91 -6.44 -10.91 -20.69
N LYS A 92 -5.78 -11.97 -20.16
CA LYS A 92 -5.83 -12.35 -18.74
C LYS A 92 -4.43 -12.42 -18.14
N ALA A 93 -4.30 -12.07 -16.86
CA ALA A 93 -3.04 -12.18 -16.13
C ALA A 93 -3.27 -12.58 -14.66
N ALA A 94 -2.40 -13.41 -14.12
CA ALA A 94 -2.39 -13.77 -12.71
C ALA A 94 -1.66 -12.69 -11.91
N PHE A 95 -2.35 -11.98 -11.01
CA PHE A 95 -1.79 -10.82 -10.33
C PHE A 95 -0.93 -11.20 -9.12
N ASP A 96 0.40 -11.01 -9.23
CA ASP A 96 1.36 -11.19 -8.14
C ASP A 96 1.68 -9.85 -7.47
N ARG A 97 1.04 -9.56 -6.34
CA ARG A 97 1.32 -8.38 -5.52
C ARG A 97 2.68 -8.43 -4.81
N GLY A 98 3.38 -9.55 -4.84
CA GLY A 98 4.64 -9.76 -4.13
C GLY A 98 4.51 -9.54 -2.61
N PRO A 99 5.51 -8.93 -1.96
CA PRO A 99 5.49 -8.67 -0.52
C PRO A 99 4.61 -7.49 -0.09
N TYR A 100 4.05 -6.76 -1.05
CA TYR A 100 3.28 -5.55 -0.80
C TYR A 100 1.84 -5.84 -0.38
N ARG A 101 1.19 -4.89 0.31
CA ARG A 101 -0.26 -4.92 0.54
C ARG A 101 -0.98 -4.48 -0.72
N PHE A 102 -2.17 -5.04 -0.96
CA PHE A 102 -3.03 -4.62 -2.07
C PHE A 102 -3.77 -3.32 -1.68
N HIS A 103 -3.10 -2.18 -1.84
CA HIS A 103 -3.64 -0.84 -1.61
C HIS A 103 -2.78 0.23 -2.29
N GLY A 104 -3.34 1.42 -2.46
CA GLY A 104 -2.61 2.59 -2.96
C GLY A 104 -2.05 2.37 -4.37
N ARG A 105 -0.74 2.46 -4.55
CA ARG A 105 -0.07 2.34 -5.86
C ARG A 105 -0.25 0.96 -6.50
N ILE A 106 -0.20 -0.10 -5.71
CA ILE A 106 -0.35 -1.48 -6.21
C ILE A 106 -1.78 -1.72 -6.70
N GLU A 107 -2.76 -1.24 -5.95
CA GLU A 107 -4.16 -1.28 -6.33
C GLU A 107 -4.45 -0.44 -7.57
N ALA A 108 -3.95 0.81 -7.62
CA ALA A 108 -4.13 1.71 -8.75
C ALA A 108 -3.58 1.10 -10.07
N LEU A 109 -2.42 0.44 -10.02
CA LEU A 109 -1.85 -0.27 -11.17
C LEU A 109 -2.75 -1.41 -11.63
N ALA A 110 -3.20 -2.27 -10.70
CA ALA A 110 -4.03 -3.43 -11.04
C ALA A 110 -5.39 -3.00 -11.60
N VAL A 111 -6.03 -2.00 -10.99
CA VAL A 111 -7.31 -1.44 -11.46
C VAL A 111 -7.15 -0.83 -12.86
N ALA A 112 -6.10 -0.04 -13.09
CA ALA A 112 -5.85 0.57 -14.39
C ALA A 112 -5.56 -0.47 -15.49
N ALA A 113 -4.81 -1.53 -15.18
CA ALA A 113 -4.55 -2.62 -16.11
C ALA A 113 -5.86 -3.33 -16.49
N THR A 114 -6.75 -3.58 -15.52
CA THR A 114 -8.05 -4.20 -15.77
C THR A 114 -8.97 -3.30 -16.59
N GLN A 115 -9.04 -2.01 -16.28
CA GLN A 115 -9.80 -1.02 -17.05
C GLN A 115 -9.29 -0.89 -18.49
N ALA A 116 -7.99 -1.02 -18.70
CA ALA A 116 -7.39 -1.02 -20.02
C ALA A 116 -7.55 -2.38 -20.78
N GLY A 117 -8.20 -3.39 -20.18
CA GLY A 117 -8.57 -4.65 -20.80
C GLY A 117 -7.66 -5.84 -20.54
N LEU A 118 -6.69 -5.72 -19.63
CA LEU A 118 -5.93 -6.85 -19.10
C LEU A 118 -6.59 -7.33 -17.79
N VAL A 119 -7.45 -8.33 -17.87
CA VAL A 119 -8.20 -8.85 -16.72
C VAL A 119 -7.24 -9.51 -15.73
N CYS A 120 -7.06 -8.89 -14.55
CA CYS A 120 -6.26 -9.46 -13.49
C CYS A 120 -7.09 -10.43 -12.65
N THR A 121 -6.65 -11.69 -12.56
CA THR A 121 -7.30 -12.71 -11.72
C THR A 121 -7.16 -12.32 -10.23
N ASP A 122 -8.12 -12.75 -9.42
CA ASP A 122 -8.17 -12.52 -7.95
C ASP A 122 -8.30 -11.06 -7.48
N LEU A 123 -8.53 -10.13 -8.40
CA LEU A 123 -8.61 -8.71 -8.04
C LEU A 123 -9.77 -8.42 -7.09
N GLU A 124 -10.93 -9.04 -7.30
CA GLU A 124 -12.11 -8.87 -6.46
C GLU A 124 -11.91 -9.48 -5.08
N SER A 125 -11.33 -10.67 -5.01
CA SER A 125 -11.00 -11.32 -3.73
C SER A 125 -9.96 -10.52 -2.94
N LEU A 126 -9.00 -9.90 -3.59
CA LEU A 126 -8.01 -9.02 -2.97
C LEU A 126 -8.63 -7.72 -2.48
N LYS A 127 -9.57 -7.13 -3.23
CA LYS A 127 -10.34 -5.94 -2.82
C LYS A 127 -11.21 -6.26 -1.60
N ALA A 128 -11.94 -7.38 -1.64
CA ALA A 128 -12.80 -7.83 -0.54
C ALA A 128 -11.99 -8.07 0.75
N LYS A 129 -10.85 -8.78 0.66
CA LYS A 129 -9.95 -9.00 1.80
C LYS A 129 -9.34 -7.71 2.35
N HIS A 130 -9.13 -6.72 1.51
CA HIS A 130 -8.63 -5.41 1.95
C HIS A 130 -9.74 -4.59 2.60
N ALA A 131 -10.94 -4.58 2.04
CA ALA A 131 -12.11 -3.90 2.59
C ALA A 131 -12.52 -4.49 3.96
N ALA A 132 -12.55 -5.82 4.09
CA ALA A 132 -12.81 -6.50 5.35
C ALA A 132 -11.78 -6.19 6.46
N LYS A 133 -10.54 -5.90 6.07
CA LYS A 133 -9.48 -5.54 7.03
C LYS A 133 -9.38 -4.04 7.31
N GLY A 134 -10.01 -3.22 6.47
CA GLY A 134 -10.04 -1.76 6.53
C GLY A 134 -11.38 -1.20 6.96
N ALA A 135 -12.39 -2.03 7.18
CA ALA A 135 -13.60 -1.59 7.87
C ALA A 135 -13.15 -1.10 9.26
N PRO A 136 -13.35 0.19 9.61
CA PRO A 136 -13.17 0.60 10.98
C PRO A 136 -14.10 -0.29 11.79
N ALA A 137 -13.57 -0.93 12.84
CA ALA A 137 -14.42 -1.53 13.86
C ALA A 137 -15.46 -0.48 14.16
N GLU A 138 -16.72 -0.86 13.94
CA GLU A 138 -17.91 -0.08 14.13
C GLU A 138 -17.75 0.80 15.36
N ALA A 139 -18.01 2.10 15.21
CA ALA A 139 -17.77 3.16 16.15
C ALA A 139 -17.83 2.68 17.61
N ALA A 140 -16.66 2.55 18.24
CA ALA A 140 -16.61 2.62 19.69
C ALA A 140 -17.25 3.99 20.05
N PRO A 141 -18.17 4.02 21.02
CA PRO A 141 -18.88 5.26 21.35
C PRO A 141 -17.85 6.35 21.61
N GLU A 142 -18.06 7.44 20.93
CA GLU A 142 -17.31 8.68 20.99
C GLU A 142 -16.86 8.94 22.44
N LYS A 143 -15.60 8.71 22.72
CA LYS A 143 -15.02 9.13 24.00
C LYS A 143 -15.18 10.63 24.02
N ALA A 144 -16.15 11.09 24.81
CA ALA A 144 -16.45 12.49 25.07
C ALA A 144 -15.13 13.25 25.15
N ALA A 145 -14.99 14.24 24.28
CA ALA A 145 -13.83 15.10 24.23
C ALA A 145 -13.61 15.66 25.64
N LYS A 146 -12.50 15.33 26.26
CA LYS A 146 -12.11 15.95 27.53
C LYS A 146 -12.05 17.43 27.28
N PRO A 147 -12.78 18.26 28.05
CA PRO A 147 -12.73 19.71 27.86
C PRO A 147 -11.29 20.15 27.96
N LYS A 148 -10.83 20.92 26.99
CA LYS A 148 -9.53 21.60 27.04
C LYS A 148 -9.59 22.55 28.23
N VAL A 149 -9.01 22.14 29.34
CA VAL A 149 -8.86 23.02 30.50
C VAL A 149 -7.83 24.07 30.08
N ASP A 150 -8.26 25.30 29.97
CA ASP A 150 -7.41 26.40 29.59
C ASP A 150 -6.25 26.51 30.59
N LYS A 151 -5.05 26.68 30.04
CA LYS A 151 -3.78 26.72 30.76
C LYS A 151 -3.78 27.84 31.85
N ALA A 152 -4.67 28.81 31.73
CA ALA A 152 -4.91 29.90 32.65
C ALA A 152 -5.62 29.42 33.94
N GLU A 153 -6.64 28.57 33.84
CA GLU A 153 -7.34 28.02 35.03
C GLU A 153 -6.51 27.05 35.82
N ALA A 154 -5.68 26.23 35.12
CA ALA A 154 -4.75 25.32 35.81
C ALA A 154 -3.69 26.11 36.64
N LYS A 155 -3.22 27.26 36.15
CA LYS A 155 -2.28 28.13 36.86
C LYS A 155 -2.93 28.82 38.05
N ALA A 156 -4.16 29.32 37.89
CA ALA A 156 -4.91 29.95 38.97
C ALA A 156 -5.19 29.01 40.16
N ARG A 157 -5.51 27.71 39.86
CA ARG A 157 -5.72 26.69 40.88
C ARG A 157 -4.43 26.31 41.63
N ALA A 158 -3.29 26.29 40.91
CA ALA A 158 -1.99 26.03 41.51
C ALA A 158 -1.54 27.15 42.45
N ASP A 159 -1.78 28.41 42.08
CA ASP A 159 -1.44 29.58 42.88
C ASP A 159 -2.36 29.69 44.11
N ALA A 160 -3.63 29.36 44.02
CA ALA A 160 -4.56 29.32 45.15
C ALA A 160 -4.18 28.24 46.17
N ALA A 161 -3.81 27.03 45.70
CA ALA A 161 -3.36 25.96 46.60
C ALA A 161 -2.04 26.27 47.33
N LYS A 162 -1.17 27.07 46.70
CA LYS A 162 0.08 27.47 47.28
C LYS A 162 -0.12 28.55 48.40
N LYS A 163 -1.12 29.44 48.22
CA LYS A 163 -1.51 30.44 49.17
C LYS A 163 -2.14 29.83 50.44
N GLU A 164 -3.01 28.82 50.26
CA GLU A 164 -3.64 28.10 51.37
C GLU A 164 -2.66 27.27 52.22
N LYS A 165 -1.62 26.70 51.55
CA LYS A 165 -0.54 26.01 52.27
C LYS A 165 0.38 26.95 53.06
N ALA A 166 0.60 28.18 52.57
CA ALA A 166 1.40 29.18 53.29
C ALA A 166 0.66 29.67 54.52
N GLU A 167 -0.64 29.92 54.45
CA GLU A 167 -1.46 30.41 55.56
C GLU A 167 -1.64 29.37 56.70
N LYS A 168 -1.64 28.06 56.33
CA LYS A 168 -1.65 26.95 57.31
C LYS A 168 -0.29 26.72 58.01
N ALA A 169 0.82 27.19 57.40
CA ALA A 169 2.15 27.06 58.01
C ALA A 169 2.43 28.18 59.02
N GLU A 170 1.75 29.32 58.91
CA GLU A 170 1.94 30.48 59.80
C GLU A 170 1.08 30.42 61.09
N LYS A 171 0.09 29.49 61.10
CA LYS A 171 -0.80 29.27 62.26
C LYS A 171 -0.40 28.08 63.14
N LYS A 172 0.81 27.54 63.01
CA LYS A 172 1.32 26.44 63.83
C LYS A 172 2.63 26.85 64.53
#